data_59839fea8dbf377193d5aedcf0337102
#
_entry.id   59839fea8dbf377193d5aedcf0337102
#
_cell.length_a   1.000
_cell.length_b   1.000
_cell.length_c   1.000
_cell.angle_alpha   90.00
_cell.angle_beta   90.00
_cell.angle_gamma   90.00
#
_symmetry.space_group_name_H-M   'P 1'
#
loop_
_entity.id
_entity.type
_entity.pdbx_description
1 polymer ?
#
loop_
_entity_poly.entity_id
_entity_poly.type
_entity_poly.pdbx_seq_one_letter_code
_entity_poly.pdbx_strand_id
1 'polypeptide(L)'
;MTTASRRPAAPTSPGRIPGVEYRRPPAWANKSPQQILAELRPGRADPLRVLETLIQLYNNQHTARAKTVSHKTRLERAQFLRRYFRDLREKAGYRTIPDPRNLGQRHLQAMVEVWQREQLAAATIQTYLSFLRGLASWLGKPGFVRKPDHYGLSPEEYERHECARDDKSWSAHGLDVEEVLARVTAFDARAAASMRLMDTLGLRRKESVMFRPHEHVVPFARTGLPESEREADEYGWTKGKGGRTRWGAVRTAEQRAAVELARSLVTGQDAHMGDPARSLKRNLRRLDYALEKFGITQRQAGVTAHGLRHGNLNDLYESLSGAPSPVRGGRADASADRA
;
A
#
# COMPACT_ATOMS: atom_id res chain seq x y z
N MET A 1 56.23 -0.04 -29.99
CA MET A 1 55.11 -0.88 -30.49
C MET A 1 53.85 -0.44 -29.77
N THR A 2 53.04 0.37 -30.43
CA THR A 2 51.86 1.04 -29.85
C THR A 2 50.62 0.24 -30.23
N THR A 3 49.96 -0.35 -29.26
CA THR A 3 48.71 -1.12 -29.45
C THR A 3 47.53 -0.16 -29.55
N ALA A 4 46.95 -0.07 -30.74
CA ALA A 4 45.73 0.69 -30.98
C ALA A 4 44.52 -0.01 -30.36
N SER A 5 43.87 0.67 -29.38
CA SER A 5 42.61 0.26 -28.79
C SER A 5 41.50 0.39 -29.83
N ARG A 6 40.88 -0.73 -30.22
CA ARG A 6 39.66 -0.76 -31.05
C ARG A 6 38.45 -0.31 -30.20
N ARG A 7 37.82 0.79 -30.57
CA ARG A 7 36.48 1.18 -30.06
C ARG A 7 35.47 0.10 -30.44
N PRO A 8 34.53 -0.28 -29.50
CA PRO A 8 33.42 -1.17 -29.86
C PRO A 8 32.50 -0.48 -30.87
N ALA A 9 32.08 -1.24 -31.88
CA ALA A 9 31.11 -0.78 -32.88
C ALA A 9 29.78 -0.42 -32.26
N ALA A 10 29.17 0.69 -32.70
CA ALA A 10 27.83 1.11 -32.27
C ALA A 10 26.80 0.02 -32.62
N PRO A 11 25.76 -0.19 -31.77
CA PRO A 11 24.74 -1.18 -32.06
C PRO A 11 23.97 -0.80 -33.33
N THR A 12 23.95 -1.72 -34.30
CA THR A 12 23.16 -1.61 -35.52
C THR A 12 21.70 -1.56 -35.17
N SER A 13 20.98 -0.53 -35.65
CA SER A 13 19.52 -0.41 -35.52
C SER A 13 18.86 -1.69 -36.04
N PRO A 14 17.85 -2.23 -35.30
CA PRO A 14 17.11 -3.41 -35.75
C PRO A 14 16.45 -3.12 -37.12
N GLY A 15 16.74 -3.99 -38.11
CA GLY A 15 16.23 -3.89 -39.46
C GLY A 15 14.69 -3.82 -39.50
N ARG A 16 14.13 -2.98 -40.36
CA ARG A 16 12.69 -2.88 -40.59
C ARG A 16 12.17 -4.22 -41.15
N ILE A 17 11.12 -4.74 -40.52
CA ILE A 17 10.40 -5.93 -41.00
C ILE A 17 9.56 -5.53 -42.22
N PRO A 18 9.72 -6.14 -43.41
CA PRO A 18 8.88 -5.84 -44.56
C PRO A 18 7.42 -6.12 -44.28
N GLY A 19 6.52 -5.18 -44.66
CA GLY A 19 5.08 -5.32 -44.49
C GLY A 19 4.47 -4.79 -43.17
N VAL A 20 5.31 -4.28 -42.24
CA VAL A 20 4.83 -3.62 -41.04
C VAL A 20 4.80 -2.11 -41.25
N GLU A 21 3.61 -1.50 -41.23
CA GLU A 21 3.49 -0.04 -41.19
C GLU A 21 4.00 0.51 -39.86
N TYR A 22 5.23 0.98 -39.86
CA TYR A 22 5.80 1.72 -38.75
C TYR A 22 5.19 3.12 -38.73
N ARG A 23 4.17 3.34 -37.89
CA ARG A 23 3.71 4.70 -37.62
C ARG A 23 4.90 5.52 -37.11
N ARG A 24 5.19 6.64 -37.79
CA ARG A 24 6.20 7.60 -37.29
C ARG A 24 5.87 7.91 -35.84
N PRO A 25 6.84 7.71 -34.90
CA PRO A 25 6.59 8.09 -33.53
C PRO A 25 6.16 9.55 -33.48
N PRO A 26 5.20 9.92 -32.63
CA PRO A 26 4.75 11.30 -32.51
C PRO A 26 5.96 12.22 -32.26
N ALA A 27 5.93 13.45 -32.76
CA ALA A 27 7.03 14.43 -32.65
C ALA A 27 7.55 14.66 -31.21
N TRP A 28 6.73 14.30 -30.20
CA TRP A 28 7.09 14.37 -28.78
C TRP A 28 7.73 13.09 -28.20
N ALA A 29 7.80 11.99 -28.97
CA ALA A 29 8.30 10.70 -28.46
C ALA A 29 9.77 10.74 -27.99
N ASN A 30 10.56 11.66 -28.55
CA ASN A 30 11.97 11.84 -28.19
C ASN A 30 12.20 13.01 -27.20
N LYS A 31 11.11 13.64 -26.68
CA LYS A 31 11.22 14.76 -25.75
C LYS A 31 11.09 14.27 -24.30
N SER A 32 11.92 14.81 -23.41
CA SER A 32 11.75 14.57 -21.99
C SER A 32 10.45 15.20 -21.48
N PRO A 33 9.86 14.72 -20.38
CA PRO A 33 8.68 15.36 -19.79
C PRO A 33 8.87 16.85 -19.49
N GLN A 34 10.10 17.29 -19.13
CA GLN A 34 10.41 18.70 -18.92
C GLN A 34 10.29 19.52 -20.20
N GLN A 35 10.82 19.01 -21.31
CA GLN A 35 10.69 19.66 -22.63
C GLN A 35 9.24 19.74 -23.07
N ILE A 36 8.47 18.66 -22.86
CA ILE A 36 7.02 18.65 -23.17
C ILE A 36 6.27 19.67 -22.33
N LEU A 37 6.57 19.76 -21.02
CA LEU A 37 5.93 20.73 -20.12
C LEU A 37 6.25 22.17 -20.51
N ALA A 38 7.48 22.47 -20.92
CA ALA A 38 7.88 23.80 -21.39
C ALA A 38 7.13 24.25 -22.67
N GLU A 39 6.78 23.30 -23.55
CA GLU A 39 6.01 23.57 -24.78
C GLU A 39 4.50 23.76 -24.53
N LEU A 40 4.01 23.27 -23.40
CA LEU A 40 2.60 23.38 -23.02
C LEU A 40 2.29 24.79 -22.51
N ARG A 41 1.81 25.67 -23.41
CA ARG A 41 1.50 27.07 -23.06
C ARG A 41 0.37 27.14 -22.01
N PRO A 42 0.60 27.85 -20.87
CA PRO A 42 -0.45 28.05 -19.87
C PRO A 42 -1.74 28.63 -20.48
N GLY A 43 -2.88 28.06 -20.10
CA GLY A 43 -4.21 28.50 -20.57
C GLY A 43 -4.56 28.13 -22.02
N ARG A 44 -3.63 27.52 -22.79
CA ARG A 44 -3.90 27.06 -24.18
C ARG A 44 -3.72 25.55 -24.35
N ALA A 45 -2.90 24.93 -23.51
CA ALA A 45 -2.67 23.49 -23.55
C ALA A 45 -3.87 22.73 -22.94
N ASP A 46 -4.08 21.49 -23.39
CA ASP A 46 -5.02 20.57 -22.75
C ASP A 46 -4.62 20.36 -21.27
N PRO A 47 -5.50 20.68 -20.30
CA PRO A 47 -5.23 20.54 -18.88
C PRO A 47 -4.84 19.13 -18.45
N LEU A 48 -5.47 18.11 -19.04
CA LEU A 48 -5.16 16.72 -18.70
C LEU A 48 -3.78 16.31 -19.19
N ARG A 49 -3.34 16.82 -20.33
CA ARG A 49 -1.97 16.61 -20.82
C ARG A 49 -0.94 17.28 -19.93
N VAL A 50 -1.22 18.49 -19.44
CA VAL A 50 -0.38 19.17 -18.44
C VAL A 50 -0.28 18.33 -17.17
N LEU A 51 -1.43 17.82 -16.68
CA LEU A 51 -1.47 16.95 -15.49
C LEU A 51 -0.64 15.67 -15.68
N GLU A 52 -0.77 14.97 -16.81
CA GLU A 52 0.01 13.76 -17.09
C GLU A 52 1.50 14.03 -17.12
N THR A 53 1.91 15.16 -17.70
CA THR A 53 3.32 15.56 -17.71
C THR A 53 3.84 15.82 -16.29
N LEU A 54 3.07 16.52 -15.45
CA LEU A 54 3.43 16.74 -14.03
C LEU A 54 3.53 15.42 -13.26
N ILE A 55 2.59 14.49 -13.48
CA ILE A 55 2.62 13.16 -12.86
C ILE A 55 3.89 12.39 -13.30
N GLN A 56 4.24 12.40 -14.58
CA GLN A 56 5.45 11.74 -15.08
C GLN A 56 6.73 12.32 -14.46
N LEU A 57 6.81 13.64 -14.32
CA LEU A 57 7.96 14.35 -13.78
C LEU A 57 8.15 14.10 -12.26
N TYR A 58 7.09 14.22 -11.50
CA TYR A 58 7.21 14.46 -10.05
C TYR A 58 6.57 13.38 -9.17
N ASN A 59 5.76 12.46 -9.73
CA ASN A 59 4.99 11.53 -8.90
C ASN A 59 5.82 10.47 -8.16
N ASN A 60 7.12 10.38 -8.41
CA ASN A 60 8.04 9.55 -7.63
C ASN A 60 8.54 10.23 -6.34
N GLN A 61 8.38 11.54 -6.21
CA GLN A 61 8.90 12.32 -5.09
C GLN A 61 7.99 12.23 -3.85
N HIS A 62 8.62 12.17 -2.68
CA HIS A 62 7.93 12.29 -1.40
C HIS A 62 7.74 13.76 -1.06
N THR A 63 6.55 14.14 -0.55
CA THR A 63 6.16 15.54 -0.32
C THR A 63 7.00 16.23 0.77
N ALA A 64 7.46 15.47 1.79
CA ALA A 64 8.10 16.04 2.98
C ALA A 64 9.52 15.49 3.25
N ARG A 65 10.05 14.58 2.45
CA ARG A 65 11.34 13.94 2.71
C ARG A 65 12.09 13.71 1.40
N ALA A 66 13.41 13.78 1.42
CA ALA A 66 14.29 13.47 0.27
C ALA A 66 14.34 11.97 -0.01
N LYS A 67 13.20 11.36 -0.35
CA LYS A 67 13.07 9.95 -0.72
C LYS A 67 11.98 9.73 -1.77
N THR A 68 12.02 8.58 -2.43
CA THR A 68 10.95 8.16 -3.34
C THR A 68 9.75 7.62 -2.58
N VAL A 69 8.57 7.70 -3.17
CA VAL A 69 7.35 7.08 -2.64
C VAL A 69 7.14 5.66 -3.21
N SER A 70 6.37 4.85 -2.48
CA SER A 70 6.05 3.49 -2.92
C SER A 70 5.28 3.47 -4.24
N HIS A 71 5.39 2.36 -5.00
CA HIS A 71 4.62 2.17 -6.23
C HIS A 71 3.10 2.33 -5.99
N LYS A 72 2.58 1.80 -4.88
CA LYS A 72 1.17 1.94 -4.50
C LYS A 72 0.79 3.42 -4.34
N THR A 73 1.58 4.20 -3.60
CA THR A 73 1.33 5.64 -3.40
C THR A 73 1.35 6.40 -4.73
N ARG A 74 2.29 6.06 -5.63
CA ARG A 74 2.34 6.67 -6.97
C ARG A 74 1.08 6.39 -7.79
N LEU A 75 0.63 5.14 -7.76
CA LEU A 75 -0.57 4.72 -8.49
C LEU A 75 -1.82 5.42 -7.94
N GLU A 76 -2.04 5.36 -6.62
CA GLU A 76 -3.21 5.96 -5.95
C GLU A 76 -3.25 7.48 -6.14
N ARG A 77 -2.11 8.17 -6.00
CA ARG A 77 -2.01 9.61 -6.21
C ARG A 77 -2.31 10.00 -7.66
N ALA A 78 -1.77 9.27 -8.64
CA ALA A 78 -2.05 9.53 -10.04
C ALA A 78 -3.53 9.31 -10.38
N GLN A 79 -4.14 8.22 -9.89
CA GLN A 79 -5.56 7.95 -10.08
C GLN A 79 -6.44 9.02 -9.44
N PHE A 80 -6.11 9.43 -8.21
CA PHE A 80 -6.81 10.50 -7.53
C PHE A 80 -6.72 11.82 -8.28
N LEU A 81 -5.52 12.26 -8.69
CA LEU A 81 -5.36 13.53 -9.39
C LEU A 81 -6.14 13.55 -10.71
N ARG A 82 -6.10 12.47 -11.49
CA ARG A 82 -6.90 12.36 -12.72
C ARG A 82 -8.40 12.49 -12.46
N ARG A 83 -8.88 11.82 -11.41
CA ARG A 83 -10.28 11.91 -11.00
C ARG A 83 -10.63 13.32 -10.50
N TYR A 84 -9.81 13.89 -9.61
CA TYR A 84 -10.03 15.24 -9.07
C TYR A 84 -10.25 16.30 -10.15
N PHE A 85 -9.42 16.33 -11.18
CA PHE A 85 -9.57 17.30 -12.27
C PHE A 85 -10.81 17.04 -13.13
N ARG A 86 -11.22 15.81 -13.29
CA ARG A 86 -12.50 15.48 -13.96
C ARG A 86 -13.71 15.86 -13.10
N ASP A 87 -13.66 15.53 -11.81
CA ASP A 87 -14.74 15.78 -10.86
C ASP A 87 -14.97 17.28 -10.65
N LEU A 88 -13.99 18.15 -10.84
CA LEU A 88 -14.18 19.59 -10.87
C LEU A 88 -15.24 19.97 -11.93
N ARG A 89 -15.22 19.37 -13.10
CA ARG A 89 -16.22 19.58 -14.12
C ARG A 89 -17.51 18.80 -13.87
N GLU A 90 -17.39 17.53 -13.52
CA GLU A 90 -18.52 16.60 -13.48
C GLU A 90 -19.36 16.74 -12.21
N LYS A 91 -18.76 17.17 -11.09
CA LYS A 91 -19.41 17.22 -9.79
C LYS A 91 -19.39 18.59 -9.11
N ALA A 92 -18.38 19.40 -9.36
CA ALA A 92 -18.22 20.72 -8.74
C ALA A 92 -18.73 21.89 -9.60
N GLY A 93 -19.34 21.61 -10.75
CA GLY A 93 -20.01 22.58 -11.58
C GLY A 93 -19.11 23.48 -12.47
N TYR A 94 -17.83 23.16 -12.59
CA TYR A 94 -16.96 23.92 -13.48
C TYR A 94 -17.24 23.60 -14.94
N ARG A 95 -17.38 24.63 -15.77
CA ARG A 95 -17.64 24.48 -17.22
C ARG A 95 -16.50 23.75 -17.94
N THR A 96 -15.26 23.98 -17.52
CA THR A 96 -14.06 23.38 -18.12
C THR A 96 -13.12 22.86 -17.03
N ILE A 97 -12.32 21.87 -17.37
CA ILE A 97 -11.24 21.38 -16.50
C ILE A 97 -10.17 22.48 -16.42
N PRO A 98 -9.80 22.95 -15.21
CA PRO A 98 -8.77 23.98 -15.08
C PRO A 98 -7.38 23.42 -15.39
N ASP A 99 -6.49 24.25 -15.94
CA ASP A 99 -5.06 23.93 -16.01
C ASP A 99 -4.52 23.71 -14.58
N PRO A 100 -3.83 22.61 -14.29
CA PRO A 100 -3.27 22.35 -12.96
C PRO A 100 -2.44 23.50 -12.39
N ARG A 101 -1.75 24.25 -13.24
CA ARG A 101 -0.94 25.43 -12.85
C ARG A 101 -1.79 26.60 -12.37
N ASN A 102 -3.05 26.67 -12.81
CA ASN A 102 -4.04 27.70 -12.46
C ASN A 102 -5.01 27.25 -11.35
N LEU A 103 -4.69 26.11 -10.68
CA LEU A 103 -5.47 25.66 -9.55
C LEU A 103 -5.52 26.75 -8.48
N GLY A 104 -6.73 27.12 -8.02
CA GLY A 104 -6.99 28.15 -7.01
C GLY A 104 -7.77 27.61 -5.82
N GLN A 105 -7.86 28.37 -4.72
CA GLN A 105 -8.58 27.99 -3.50
C GLN A 105 -10.04 27.63 -3.79
N ARG A 106 -10.71 28.34 -4.69
CA ARG A 106 -12.10 28.07 -5.11
C ARG A 106 -12.30 26.63 -5.63
N HIS A 107 -11.28 26.04 -6.29
CA HIS A 107 -11.37 24.67 -6.79
C HIS A 107 -11.25 23.65 -5.66
N LEU A 108 -10.40 23.96 -4.65
CA LEU A 108 -10.27 23.11 -3.46
C LEU A 108 -11.55 23.16 -2.63
N GLN A 109 -12.08 24.35 -2.39
CA GLN A 109 -13.34 24.56 -1.66
C GLN A 109 -14.49 23.78 -2.30
N ALA A 110 -14.71 23.96 -3.59
CA ALA A 110 -15.78 23.28 -4.32
C ALA A 110 -15.64 21.75 -4.28
N MET A 111 -14.41 21.21 -4.31
CA MET A 111 -14.20 19.77 -4.20
C MET A 111 -14.37 19.27 -2.77
N VAL A 112 -14.02 20.06 -1.75
CA VAL A 112 -14.31 19.69 -0.35
C VAL A 112 -15.83 19.61 -0.15
N GLU A 113 -16.61 20.54 -0.66
CA GLU A 113 -18.08 20.51 -0.62
C GLU A 113 -18.66 19.27 -1.31
N VAL A 114 -18.05 18.84 -2.44
CA VAL A 114 -18.40 17.56 -3.09
C VAL A 114 -18.12 16.39 -2.16
N TRP A 115 -16.97 16.36 -1.49
CA TRP A 115 -16.59 15.26 -0.59
C TRP A 115 -17.48 15.19 0.65
N GLN A 116 -17.89 16.34 1.20
CA GLN A 116 -18.87 16.40 2.28
C GLN A 116 -20.23 15.86 1.83
N ARG A 117 -20.73 16.30 0.67
CA ARG A 117 -22.00 15.82 0.13
C ARG A 117 -21.98 14.32 -0.18
N GLU A 118 -20.81 13.76 -0.59
CA GLU A 118 -20.60 12.35 -0.81
C GLU A 118 -20.30 11.58 0.49
N GLN A 119 -20.24 12.26 1.64
CA GLN A 119 -19.95 11.68 2.96
C GLN A 119 -18.67 10.83 2.99
N LEU A 120 -17.59 11.33 2.38
CA LEU A 120 -16.33 10.60 2.35
C LEU A 120 -15.74 10.45 3.75
N ALA A 121 -15.21 9.26 4.05
CA ALA A 121 -14.54 9.00 5.31
C ALA A 121 -13.36 9.95 5.56
N ALA A 122 -13.17 10.40 6.80
CA ALA A 122 -12.11 11.31 7.24
C ALA A 122 -10.71 10.91 6.74
N ALA A 123 -10.39 9.61 6.80
CA ALA A 123 -9.13 9.07 6.29
C ALA A 123 -8.96 9.24 4.77
N THR A 124 -10.06 9.24 4.01
CA THR A 124 -10.06 9.48 2.56
C THR A 124 -9.81 10.96 2.27
N ILE A 125 -10.51 11.86 2.95
CA ILE A 125 -10.32 13.32 2.82
C ILE A 125 -8.88 13.72 3.15
N GLN A 126 -8.33 13.22 4.25
CA GLN A 126 -6.93 13.45 4.62
C GLN A 126 -5.94 12.95 3.54
N THR A 127 -6.22 11.80 2.95
CA THR A 127 -5.40 11.27 1.85
C THR A 127 -5.46 12.18 0.63
N TYR A 128 -6.64 12.64 0.26
CA TYR A 128 -6.85 13.53 -0.89
C TYR A 128 -6.17 14.88 -0.70
N LEU A 129 -6.31 15.50 0.47
CA LEU A 129 -5.60 16.73 0.81
C LEU A 129 -4.08 16.53 0.80
N SER A 130 -3.58 15.38 1.25
CA SER A 130 -2.15 15.04 1.17
C SER A 130 -1.65 14.94 -0.27
N PHE A 131 -2.44 14.36 -1.17
CA PHE A 131 -2.09 14.26 -2.59
C PHE A 131 -2.11 15.63 -3.27
N LEU A 132 -3.06 16.50 -2.92
CA LEU A 132 -3.11 17.88 -3.41
C LEU A 132 -1.94 18.72 -2.88
N ARG A 133 -1.50 18.52 -1.63
CA ARG A 133 -0.27 19.15 -1.11
C ARG A 133 0.95 18.71 -1.94
N GLY A 134 0.98 17.43 -2.36
CA GLY A 134 2.00 16.95 -3.29
C GLY A 134 1.99 17.68 -4.62
N LEU A 135 0.83 17.81 -5.25
CA LEU A 135 0.66 18.57 -6.50
C LEU A 135 1.07 20.04 -6.33
N ALA A 136 0.64 20.67 -5.23
CA ALA A 136 1.01 22.06 -4.94
C ALA A 136 2.53 22.24 -4.80
N SER A 137 3.20 21.29 -4.15
CA SER A 137 4.67 21.27 -4.06
C SER A 137 5.34 21.16 -5.44
N TRP A 138 4.81 20.30 -6.34
CA TRP A 138 5.32 20.17 -7.72
C TRP A 138 5.19 21.46 -8.52
N LEU A 139 4.18 22.27 -8.19
CA LEU A 139 3.92 23.58 -8.83
C LEU A 139 4.67 24.74 -8.17
N GLY A 140 5.54 24.48 -7.19
CA GLY A 140 6.26 25.50 -6.45
C GLY A 140 5.35 26.36 -5.54
N LYS A 141 4.20 25.82 -5.11
CA LYS A 141 3.20 26.52 -4.26
C LYS A 141 3.07 25.84 -2.89
N PRO A 142 4.14 25.71 -2.07
CA PRO A 142 4.04 25.14 -0.75
C PRO A 142 3.05 25.96 0.10
N GLY A 143 2.26 25.28 0.96
CA GLY A 143 1.24 25.95 1.79
C GLY A 143 -0.04 26.35 1.05
N PHE A 144 -0.14 26.14 -0.26
CA PHE A 144 -1.35 26.39 -1.04
C PHE A 144 -2.57 25.62 -0.50
N VAL A 145 -2.42 24.32 -0.19
CA VAL A 145 -3.48 23.53 0.43
C VAL A 145 -3.49 23.81 1.93
N ARG A 146 -4.48 24.57 2.38
CA ARG A 146 -4.66 25.01 3.77
C ARG A 146 -5.01 23.84 4.70
N LYS A 147 -5.16 24.12 6.00
CA LYS A 147 -5.71 23.17 6.96
C LYS A 147 -7.17 22.83 6.61
N PRO A 148 -7.68 21.66 7.00
CA PRO A 148 -9.04 21.25 6.65
C PRO A 148 -10.14 22.19 7.17
N ASP A 149 -9.97 22.74 8.35
CA ASP A 149 -10.86 23.73 8.99
C ASP A 149 -11.06 24.99 8.13
N HIS A 150 -10.04 25.40 7.36
CA HIS A 150 -10.14 26.51 6.41
C HIS A 150 -11.20 26.29 5.32
N TYR A 151 -11.50 25.03 5.01
CA TYR A 151 -12.51 24.63 4.01
C TYR A 151 -13.85 24.26 4.65
N GLY A 152 -14.05 24.54 5.96
CA GLY A 152 -15.29 24.26 6.66
C GLY A 152 -15.46 22.80 7.08
N LEU A 153 -14.40 22.01 7.09
CA LEU A 153 -14.44 20.65 7.61
C LEU A 153 -14.34 20.65 9.14
N SER A 154 -15.24 19.93 9.80
CA SER A 154 -15.14 19.67 11.25
C SER A 154 -14.06 18.62 11.55
N PRO A 155 -13.53 18.57 12.77
CA PRO A 155 -12.52 17.56 13.14
C PRO A 155 -12.94 16.13 12.81
N GLU A 156 -14.20 15.77 13.01
CA GLU A 156 -14.75 14.44 12.73
C GLU A 156 -14.68 14.08 11.23
N GLU A 157 -14.74 15.07 10.34
CA GLU A 157 -14.70 14.90 8.90
C GLU A 157 -13.27 14.71 8.36
N TYR A 158 -12.23 15.07 9.12
CA TYR A 158 -10.86 14.95 8.64
C TYR A 158 -9.88 14.27 9.60
N GLU A 159 -10.18 14.15 10.89
CA GLU A 159 -9.28 13.49 11.82
C GLU A 159 -9.33 11.99 11.66
N ARG A 160 -8.16 11.38 11.59
CA ARG A 160 -8.04 9.93 11.52
C ARG A 160 -8.03 9.37 12.92
N HIS A 161 -8.86 8.39 13.13
CA HIS A 161 -8.68 7.52 14.27
C HIS A 161 -7.67 6.42 13.89
N GLU A 162 -6.54 6.40 14.57
CA GLU A 162 -5.46 5.44 14.32
C GLU A 162 -5.72 4.10 15.02
N CYS A 163 -6.45 4.13 16.13
CA CYS A 163 -6.85 2.94 16.87
C CYS A 163 -8.14 2.34 16.33
N ALA A 164 -8.26 1.01 16.35
CA ALA A 164 -9.51 0.33 16.06
C ALA A 164 -10.54 0.67 17.16
N ARG A 165 -11.79 0.89 16.76
CA ARG A 165 -12.91 1.10 17.70
C ARG A 165 -13.64 -0.20 18.01
N ASP A 166 -13.62 -1.14 17.09
CA ASP A 166 -14.33 -2.40 17.14
C ASP A 166 -13.38 -3.57 16.96
N ASP A 167 -13.68 -4.70 17.58
CA ASP A 167 -12.98 -5.94 17.30
C ASP A 167 -13.33 -6.44 15.88
N LYS A 168 -12.34 -6.46 15.02
CA LYS A 168 -12.45 -6.90 13.62
C LYS A 168 -11.89 -8.31 13.41
N SER A 169 -11.67 -9.05 14.50
CA SER A 169 -11.25 -10.45 14.42
C SER A 169 -12.34 -11.32 13.81
N TRP A 170 -11.96 -12.43 13.23
CA TRP A 170 -12.92 -13.38 12.67
C TRP A 170 -13.79 -13.99 13.77
N SER A 171 -13.22 -14.29 14.93
CA SER A 171 -13.94 -14.82 16.09
C SER A 171 -15.02 -13.87 16.60
N ALA A 172 -14.77 -12.56 16.64
CA ALA A 172 -15.78 -11.56 17.01
C ALA A 172 -16.97 -11.50 16.04
N HIS A 173 -16.82 -12.04 14.83
CA HIS A 173 -17.87 -12.15 13.83
C HIS A 173 -18.41 -13.59 13.69
N GLY A 174 -18.17 -14.45 14.68
CA GLY A 174 -18.70 -15.80 14.73
C GLY A 174 -18.07 -16.79 13.76
N LEU A 175 -16.87 -16.48 13.23
CA LEU A 175 -16.15 -17.40 12.36
C LEU A 175 -15.15 -18.23 13.16
N ASP A 176 -15.24 -19.54 13.00
CA ASP A 176 -14.19 -20.47 13.46
C ASP A 176 -13.02 -20.44 12.47
N VAL A 177 -11.88 -19.95 12.93
CA VAL A 177 -10.67 -19.80 12.11
C VAL A 177 -10.17 -21.17 11.63
N GLU A 178 -10.20 -22.18 12.50
CA GLU A 178 -9.70 -23.53 12.18
C GLU A 178 -10.56 -24.18 11.11
N GLU A 179 -11.89 -24.13 11.26
CA GLU A 179 -12.83 -24.64 10.26
C GLU A 179 -12.62 -23.97 8.90
N VAL A 180 -12.53 -22.64 8.87
CA VAL A 180 -12.30 -21.91 7.63
C VAL A 180 -10.97 -22.29 7.01
N LEU A 181 -9.89 -22.34 7.80
CA LEU A 181 -8.56 -22.68 7.29
C LEU A 181 -8.50 -24.12 6.78
N ALA A 182 -9.19 -25.07 7.41
CA ALA A 182 -9.30 -26.46 6.92
C ALA A 182 -9.95 -26.50 5.53
N ARG A 183 -11.05 -25.78 5.33
CA ARG A 183 -11.74 -25.67 4.03
C ARG A 183 -10.87 -25.01 2.96
N VAL A 184 -10.15 -23.94 3.34
CA VAL A 184 -9.22 -23.27 2.41
C VAL A 184 -8.03 -24.16 2.07
N THR A 185 -7.51 -24.95 3.02
CA THR A 185 -6.39 -25.89 2.80
C THR A 185 -6.74 -26.93 1.73
N ALA A 186 -7.93 -27.50 1.78
CA ALA A 186 -8.41 -28.45 0.77
C ALA A 186 -8.49 -27.83 -0.63
N PHE A 187 -8.67 -26.53 -0.74
CA PHE A 187 -8.74 -25.80 -2.01
C PHE A 187 -7.37 -25.26 -2.46
N ASP A 188 -6.62 -24.65 -1.55
CA ASP A 188 -5.35 -23.98 -1.81
C ASP A 188 -4.48 -23.93 -0.54
N ALA A 189 -3.61 -24.94 -0.38
CA ALA A 189 -2.76 -25.06 0.79
C ALA A 189 -1.82 -23.85 1.02
N ARG A 190 -1.31 -23.21 -0.06
CA ARG A 190 -0.45 -22.02 0.09
C ARG A 190 -1.24 -20.79 0.54
N ALA A 191 -2.47 -20.62 0.07
CA ALA A 191 -3.35 -19.56 0.54
C ALA A 191 -3.69 -19.76 2.02
N ALA A 192 -4.05 -20.98 2.41
CA ALA A 192 -4.34 -21.34 3.81
C ALA A 192 -3.12 -21.10 4.72
N ALA A 193 -1.93 -21.54 4.33
CA ALA A 193 -0.71 -21.30 5.10
C ALA A 193 -0.39 -19.80 5.21
N SER A 194 -0.62 -19.00 4.17
CA SER A 194 -0.50 -17.54 4.25
C SER A 194 -1.49 -16.94 5.25
N MET A 195 -2.73 -17.44 5.29
CA MET A 195 -3.72 -17.02 6.30
C MET A 195 -3.32 -17.47 7.71
N ARG A 196 -2.83 -18.70 7.88
CA ARG A 196 -2.30 -19.20 9.14
C ARG A 196 -1.17 -18.31 9.67
N LEU A 197 -0.24 -17.88 8.82
CA LEU A 197 0.81 -16.94 9.20
C LEU A 197 0.27 -15.55 9.58
N MET A 198 -0.87 -15.14 9.01
CA MET A 198 -1.53 -13.89 9.44
C MET A 198 -2.16 -14.05 10.83
N ASP A 199 -2.72 -15.20 11.10
CA ASP A 199 -3.38 -15.55 12.35
C ASP A 199 -2.37 -15.75 13.49
N THR A 200 -1.31 -16.53 13.28
CA THR A 200 -0.37 -16.91 14.35
C THR A 200 0.78 -15.93 14.55
N LEU A 201 1.31 -15.33 13.48
CA LEU A 201 2.44 -14.38 13.54
C LEU A 201 2.00 -12.92 13.32
N GLY A 202 0.72 -12.66 13.20
CA GLY A 202 0.19 -11.32 12.98
C GLY A 202 0.72 -10.67 11.70
N LEU A 203 1.03 -11.42 10.65
CA LEU A 203 1.53 -10.86 9.39
C LEU A 203 0.43 -10.08 8.65
N ARG A 204 0.80 -9.00 7.96
CA ARG A 204 -0.11 -8.37 7.02
C ARG A 204 -0.29 -9.23 5.77
N ARG A 205 -1.42 -9.12 5.09
CA ARG A 205 -1.75 -9.87 3.87
C ARG A 205 -0.60 -9.93 2.84
N LYS A 206 0.05 -8.80 2.56
CA LYS A 206 1.21 -8.77 1.66
C LYS A 206 2.43 -9.45 2.28
N GLU A 207 2.64 -9.25 3.57
CA GLU A 207 3.76 -9.85 4.30
C GLU A 207 3.64 -11.37 4.29
N SER A 208 2.45 -11.94 4.54
CA SER A 208 2.24 -13.39 4.56
C SER A 208 2.49 -14.04 3.20
N VAL A 209 2.02 -13.44 2.10
CA VAL A 209 2.24 -13.95 0.73
C VAL A 209 3.72 -13.86 0.33
N MET A 210 4.44 -12.84 0.80
CA MET A 210 5.86 -12.64 0.50
C MET A 210 6.79 -13.17 1.58
N PHE A 211 6.25 -13.86 2.58
CA PHE A 211 7.03 -14.48 3.64
C PHE A 211 7.89 -15.60 3.08
N ARG A 212 9.16 -15.63 3.42
CA ARG A 212 10.16 -16.62 3.05
C ARG A 212 10.50 -17.44 4.29
N PRO A 213 9.83 -18.56 4.55
CA PRO A 213 9.90 -19.22 5.84
C PRO A 213 11.30 -19.73 6.21
N HIS A 214 12.15 -20.04 5.21
CA HIS A 214 13.53 -20.45 5.44
C HIS A 214 14.50 -19.29 5.68
N GLU A 215 14.20 -18.09 5.15
CA GLU A 215 15.06 -16.90 5.29
C GLU A 215 14.60 -15.98 6.42
N HIS A 216 13.27 -15.81 6.53
CA HIS A 216 12.68 -14.82 7.44
C HIS A 216 12.54 -15.29 8.89
N VAL A 217 12.76 -16.57 9.19
CA VAL A 217 12.80 -17.08 10.57
C VAL A 217 14.23 -17.45 10.91
N VAL A 218 14.75 -16.78 11.94
CA VAL A 218 16.15 -16.90 12.35
C VAL A 218 16.28 -17.09 13.86
N PRO A 219 17.35 -17.73 14.32
CA PRO A 219 17.68 -17.78 15.77
C PRO A 219 17.86 -16.38 16.36
N PHE A 220 17.54 -16.21 17.64
CA PHE A 220 17.68 -14.95 18.36
C PHE A 220 19.06 -14.29 18.16
N ALA A 221 20.13 -15.07 18.22
CA ALA A 221 21.51 -14.58 18.04
C ALA A 221 21.74 -13.85 16.70
N ARG A 222 20.89 -14.04 15.70
CA ARG A 222 20.98 -13.37 14.38
C ARG A 222 20.09 -12.13 14.26
N THR A 223 19.32 -11.78 15.28
CA THR A 223 18.41 -10.61 15.24
C THR A 223 19.16 -9.30 15.46
N GLY A 224 20.24 -9.32 16.22
CA GLY A 224 20.92 -8.12 16.71
C GLY A 224 20.18 -7.41 17.84
N LEU A 225 19.12 -8.01 18.39
CA LEU A 225 18.42 -7.48 19.56
C LEU A 225 19.23 -7.71 20.84
N PRO A 226 19.11 -6.84 21.85
CA PRO A 226 19.74 -7.05 23.15
C PRO A 226 19.12 -8.24 23.88
N GLU A 227 19.89 -8.94 24.72
CA GLU A 227 19.41 -10.12 25.45
C GLU A 227 18.18 -9.82 26.34
N SER A 228 18.05 -8.58 26.81
CA SER A 228 16.87 -8.12 27.56
C SER A 228 15.56 -8.13 26.75
N GLU A 229 15.62 -8.21 25.42
CA GLU A 229 14.47 -8.33 24.51
C GLU A 229 14.27 -9.77 24.03
N ARG A 230 14.98 -10.75 24.59
CA ARG A 230 14.82 -12.14 24.23
C ARG A 230 13.53 -12.72 24.82
N GLU A 231 12.60 -13.08 23.95
CA GLU A 231 11.31 -13.67 24.30
C GLU A 231 11.13 -15.08 23.71
N ALA A 232 12.00 -15.50 22.79
CA ALA A 232 11.99 -16.81 22.15
C ALA A 232 13.36 -17.15 21.57
N ASP A 233 13.54 -18.41 21.16
CA ASP A 233 14.77 -18.87 20.50
C ASP A 233 14.80 -18.49 19.01
N GLU A 234 13.64 -18.38 18.38
CA GLU A 234 13.48 -17.99 16.98
C GLU A 234 12.62 -16.73 16.82
N TYR A 235 12.98 -15.94 15.83
CA TYR A 235 12.26 -14.71 15.47
C TYR A 235 11.95 -14.66 13.99
N GLY A 236 10.69 -14.37 13.70
CA GLY A 236 10.28 -14.02 12.35
C GLY A 236 10.54 -12.54 12.07
N TRP A 237 11.05 -12.20 10.87
CA TRP A 237 11.19 -10.80 10.47
C TRP A 237 10.44 -10.48 9.18
N THR A 238 9.98 -9.25 9.10
CA THR A 238 9.33 -8.71 7.90
C THR A 238 9.72 -7.26 7.67
N LYS A 239 9.69 -6.83 6.40
CA LYS A 239 9.81 -5.41 6.06
C LYS A 239 8.44 -4.77 6.09
N GLY A 240 8.17 -3.98 7.11
CA GLY A 240 6.94 -3.24 7.29
C GLY A 240 6.81 -2.00 6.39
N LYS A 241 5.77 -1.21 6.64
CA LYS A 241 5.53 0.08 5.96
C LYS A 241 6.75 1.00 6.13
N GLY A 242 7.27 1.52 5.02
CA GLY A 242 8.45 2.39 5.03
C GLY A 242 9.80 1.66 5.02
N GLY A 243 9.81 0.32 4.84
CA GLY A 243 11.03 -0.48 4.73
C GLY A 243 11.69 -0.82 6.07
N ARG A 244 11.05 -0.51 7.20
CA ARG A 244 11.56 -0.86 8.53
C ARG A 244 11.44 -2.36 8.76
N THR A 245 12.50 -2.99 9.23
CA THR A 245 12.47 -4.36 9.73
C THR A 245 11.68 -4.40 11.03
N ARG A 246 10.83 -5.41 11.16
CA ARG A 246 10.08 -5.72 12.36
C ARG A 246 10.35 -7.17 12.72
N TRP A 247 10.72 -7.39 13.95
CA TRP A 247 10.89 -8.70 14.56
C TRP A 247 9.61 -9.13 15.27
N GLY A 248 9.33 -10.41 15.26
CA GLY A 248 8.27 -11.04 16.04
C GLY A 248 8.78 -12.35 16.58
N ALA A 249 8.74 -12.53 17.89
CA ALA A 249 9.18 -13.74 18.54
C ALA A 249 8.24 -14.91 18.19
N VAL A 250 8.79 -16.08 17.92
CA VAL A 250 8.05 -17.34 17.69
C VAL A 250 7.96 -18.08 19.02
N ARG A 251 6.93 -17.72 19.83
CA ARG A 251 6.79 -18.16 21.23
C ARG A 251 6.06 -19.50 21.38
N THR A 252 4.98 -19.69 20.63
CA THR A 252 4.05 -20.80 20.87
C THR A 252 4.30 -21.99 19.95
N ALA A 253 3.79 -23.16 20.34
CA ALA A 253 3.83 -24.36 19.50
C ALA A 253 3.07 -24.17 18.18
N GLU A 254 1.94 -23.44 18.21
CA GLU A 254 1.14 -23.12 17.02
C GLU A 254 1.91 -22.23 16.04
N GLN A 255 2.63 -21.23 16.54
CA GLN A 255 3.49 -20.38 15.73
C GLN A 255 4.59 -21.19 15.04
N ARG A 256 5.24 -22.10 15.78
CA ARG A 256 6.25 -23.01 15.21
C ARG A 256 5.64 -23.93 14.16
N ALA A 257 4.49 -24.53 14.46
CA ALA A 257 3.77 -25.38 13.50
C ALA A 257 3.39 -24.62 12.21
N ALA A 258 2.96 -23.38 12.32
CA ALA A 258 2.65 -22.53 11.17
C ALA A 258 3.90 -22.22 10.31
N VAL A 259 5.05 -22.01 10.95
CA VAL A 259 6.32 -21.82 10.23
C VAL A 259 6.75 -23.11 9.54
N GLU A 260 6.68 -24.26 10.20
CA GLU A 260 7.03 -25.57 9.60
C GLU A 260 6.09 -25.93 8.44
N LEU A 261 4.78 -25.70 8.59
CA LEU A 261 3.83 -25.83 7.47
C LEU A 261 4.24 -24.95 6.29
N ALA A 262 4.59 -23.69 6.55
CA ALA A 262 5.03 -22.80 5.50
C ALA A 262 6.34 -23.29 4.83
N ARG A 263 7.30 -23.80 5.61
CA ARG A 263 8.55 -24.40 5.12
C ARG A 263 8.29 -25.61 4.22
N SER A 264 7.35 -26.47 4.58
CA SER A 264 7.01 -27.67 3.80
C SER A 264 6.39 -27.36 2.43
N LEU A 265 5.78 -26.19 2.26
CA LEU A 265 5.09 -25.79 1.02
C LEU A 265 5.99 -25.06 0.02
N VAL A 266 7.21 -24.70 0.40
CA VAL A 266 8.14 -23.99 -0.47
C VAL A 266 9.50 -24.67 -0.48
N THR A 267 10.12 -24.69 -1.66
CA THR A 267 11.47 -25.25 -1.84
C THR A 267 12.44 -24.11 -2.16
N GLY A 268 13.59 -24.12 -1.47
CA GLY A 268 14.63 -23.11 -1.64
C GLY A 268 14.62 -22.03 -0.57
N GLN A 269 15.83 -21.59 -0.23
CA GLN A 269 16.10 -20.69 0.89
C GLN A 269 15.39 -19.34 0.75
N ASP A 270 15.28 -18.83 -0.48
CA ASP A 270 14.69 -17.53 -0.82
C ASP A 270 13.25 -17.63 -1.32
N ALA A 271 12.66 -18.84 -1.34
CA ALA A 271 11.31 -19.05 -1.83
C ALA A 271 10.26 -18.41 -0.90
N HIS A 272 9.31 -17.69 -1.47
CA HIS A 272 8.20 -17.08 -0.71
C HIS A 272 6.90 -17.88 -0.84
N MET A 273 5.93 -17.63 0.06
CA MET A 273 4.65 -18.34 0.11
C MET A 273 3.81 -18.19 -1.16
N GLY A 274 3.95 -17.11 -1.89
CA GLY A 274 3.31 -16.92 -3.18
C GLY A 274 3.88 -17.86 -4.25
N ASP A 275 3.12 -18.09 -5.30
CA ASP A 275 3.56 -18.81 -6.50
C ASP A 275 4.66 -17.99 -7.23
N PRO A 276 5.88 -18.51 -7.40
CA PRO A 276 6.98 -17.77 -8.03
C PRO A 276 6.72 -17.46 -9.51
N ALA A 277 5.87 -18.25 -10.19
CA ALA A 277 5.49 -17.98 -11.57
C ALA A 277 4.48 -16.83 -11.72
N ARG A 278 4.01 -16.26 -10.62
CA ARG A 278 3.00 -15.19 -10.61
C ARG A 278 3.55 -13.88 -10.06
N SER A 279 3.06 -12.77 -10.60
CA SER A 279 3.34 -11.46 -10.01
C SER A 279 2.69 -11.34 -8.60
N LEU A 280 3.24 -10.43 -7.78
CA LEU A 280 2.65 -10.11 -6.45
C LEU A 280 1.15 -9.79 -6.55
N LYS A 281 0.72 -9.04 -7.56
CA LYS A 281 -0.70 -8.72 -7.78
C LYS A 281 -1.55 -9.98 -7.98
N ARG A 282 -1.07 -10.95 -8.77
CA ARG A 282 -1.76 -12.23 -9.00
C ARG A 282 -1.79 -13.09 -7.75
N ASN A 283 -0.70 -13.13 -7.00
CA ASN A 283 -0.65 -13.86 -5.73
C ASN A 283 -1.60 -13.27 -4.67
N LEU A 284 -1.66 -11.95 -4.53
CA LEU A 284 -2.63 -11.30 -3.66
C LEU A 284 -4.07 -11.57 -4.12
N ARG A 285 -4.34 -11.54 -5.43
CA ARG A 285 -5.67 -11.87 -5.96
C ARG A 285 -6.05 -13.33 -5.71
N ARG A 286 -5.09 -14.26 -5.74
CA ARG A 286 -5.33 -15.67 -5.39
C ARG A 286 -5.81 -15.82 -3.96
N LEU A 287 -5.16 -15.12 -3.01
CA LEU A 287 -5.58 -15.11 -1.60
C LEU A 287 -6.98 -14.51 -1.46
N ASP A 288 -7.26 -13.37 -2.12
CA ASP A 288 -8.59 -12.75 -2.11
C ASP A 288 -9.64 -13.68 -2.70
N TYR A 289 -9.33 -14.40 -3.79
CA TYR A 289 -10.24 -15.35 -4.40
C TYR A 289 -10.56 -16.54 -3.48
N ALA A 290 -9.57 -17.05 -2.74
CA ALA A 290 -9.84 -18.10 -1.75
C ALA A 290 -10.82 -17.62 -0.68
N LEU A 291 -10.65 -16.39 -0.17
CA LEU A 291 -11.59 -15.80 0.79
C LEU A 291 -12.99 -15.61 0.20
N GLU A 292 -13.08 -15.04 -1.00
CA GLU A 292 -14.35 -14.83 -1.71
C GLU A 292 -15.10 -16.16 -1.93
N LYS A 293 -14.38 -17.22 -2.34
CA LYS A 293 -14.95 -18.55 -2.59
C LYS A 293 -15.64 -19.13 -1.35
N PHE A 294 -15.10 -18.86 -0.17
CA PHE A 294 -15.65 -19.37 1.09
C PHE A 294 -16.52 -18.36 1.83
N GLY A 295 -16.87 -17.25 1.19
CA GLY A 295 -17.76 -16.24 1.78
C GLY A 295 -17.09 -15.32 2.82
N ILE A 296 -15.77 -15.36 2.96
CA ILE A 296 -15.02 -14.58 3.96
C ILE A 296 -14.71 -13.19 3.40
N THR A 297 -15.74 -12.39 3.31
CA THR A 297 -15.64 -11.01 2.77
C THR A 297 -16.37 -10.02 3.67
N GLN A 298 -16.00 -8.74 3.58
CA GLN A 298 -16.71 -7.69 4.32
C GLN A 298 -18.22 -7.69 4.03
N ARG A 299 -18.62 -8.03 2.81
CA ARG A 299 -20.04 -8.05 2.41
C ARG A 299 -20.81 -9.24 2.98
N GLN A 300 -20.21 -10.42 3.08
CA GLN A 300 -20.89 -11.67 3.45
C GLN A 300 -20.74 -12.00 4.92
N ALA A 301 -19.52 -11.84 5.45
CA ALA A 301 -19.18 -12.23 6.82
C ALA A 301 -18.74 -11.03 7.70
N GLY A 302 -18.78 -9.80 7.21
CA GLY A 302 -18.33 -8.62 7.96
C GLY A 302 -16.82 -8.53 8.18
N VAL A 303 -16.04 -9.41 7.59
CA VAL A 303 -14.60 -9.52 7.84
C VAL A 303 -13.76 -9.40 6.58
N THR A 304 -12.47 -9.21 6.78
CA THR A 304 -11.44 -9.27 5.73
C THR A 304 -10.29 -10.18 6.16
N ALA A 305 -9.35 -10.50 5.28
CA ALA A 305 -8.11 -11.19 5.65
C ALA A 305 -7.39 -10.51 6.83
N HIS A 306 -7.51 -9.19 6.97
CA HIS A 306 -6.84 -8.45 8.04
C HIS A 306 -7.43 -8.75 9.43
N GLY A 307 -8.64 -9.28 9.50
CA GLY A 307 -9.29 -9.73 10.75
C GLY A 307 -8.48 -10.82 11.48
N LEU A 308 -7.80 -11.72 10.76
CA LEU A 308 -6.89 -12.70 11.36
C LEU A 308 -5.78 -12.01 12.16
N ARG A 309 -5.14 -11.01 11.58
CA ARG A 309 -4.13 -10.22 12.29
C ARG A 309 -4.73 -9.41 13.45
N HIS A 310 -5.96 -8.94 13.35
CA HIS A 310 -6.64 -8.27 14.48
C HIS A 310 -6.84 -9.24 15.65
N GLY A 311 -7.29 -10.46 15.38
CA GLY A 311 -7.37 -11.52 16.40
C GLY A 311 -6.02 -11.72 17.08
N ASN A 312 -4.98 -12.07 16.31
CA ASN A 312 -3.63 -12.27 16.83
C ASN A 312 -3.12 -11.11 17.69
N LEU A 313 -3.31 -9.86 17.28
CA LEU A 313 -2.83 -8.70 18.04
C LEU A 313 -3.62 -8.48 19.34
N ASN A 314 -4.92 -8.78 19.36
CA ASN A 314 -5.73 -8.73 20.56
C ASN A 314 -5.30 -9.83 21.54
N ASP A 315 -5.13 -11.06 21.05
CA ASP A 315 -4.70 -12.21 21.87
C ASP A 315 -3.28 -11.98 22.42
N LEU A 316 -2.38 -11.43 21.63
CA LEU A 316 -1.04 -11.05 22.07
C LEU A 316 -1.09 -9.96 23.15
N TYR A 317 -1.92 -8.93 22.97
CA TYR A 317 -2.11 -7.88 23.96
C TYR A 317 -2.59 -8.47 25.28
N GLU A 318 -3.62 -9.31 25.25
CA GLU A 318 -4.19 -9.97 26.42
C GLU A 318 -3.16 -10.86 27.12
N SER A 319 -2.37 -11.63 26.36
CA SER A 319 -1.33 -12.50 26.92
C SER A 319 -0.19 -11.72 27.59
N LEU A 320 0.15 -10.53 27.09
CA LEU A 320 1.23 -9.70 27.65
C LEU A 320 0.78 -8.79 28.79
N SER A 321 -0.45 -8.26 28.70
CA SER A 321 -0.98 -7.31 29.69
C SER A 321 -1.79 -7.97 30.82
N GLY A 322 -2.25 -9.21 30.60
CA GLY A 322 -3.17 -9.90 31.52
C GLY A 322 -4.61 -9.30 31.53
N ALA A 323 -4.92 -8.41 30.60
CA ALA A 323 -6.22 -7.73 30.50
C ALA A 323 -6.75 -7.74 29.05
N PRO A 324 -8.08 -7.75 28.84
CA PRO A 324 -8.65 -7.65 27.51
C PRO A 324 -8.15 -6.40 26.77
N SER A 325 -7.99 -6.52 25.44
CA SER A 325 -7.65 -5.37 24.63
C SER A 325 -8.77 -4.30 24.66
N PRO A 326 -8.47 -3.02 24.40
CA PRO A 326 -9.48 -1.96 24.44
C PRO A 326 -10.69 -2.23 23.55
N VAL A 327 -10.53 -2.87 22.40
CA VAL A 327 -11.65 -3.23 21.50
C VAL A 327 -12.45 -4.43 21.98
N ARG A 328 -11.96 -5.16 22.97
CA ARG A 328 -12.64 -6.29 23.67
C ARG A 328 -13.14 -5.88 25.05
N GLY A 329 -13.23 -4.59 25.34
CA GLY A 329 -13.78 -4.05 26.59
C GLY A 329 -12.75 -3.78 27.68
N GLY A 330 -11.45 -3.93 27.41
CA GLY A 330 -10.39 -3.51 28.32
C GLY A 330 -10.29 -1.98 28.41
N ARG A 331 -9.68 -1.49 29.49
CA ARG A 331 -9.37 -0.05 29.62
C ARG A 331 -8.15 0.27 28.76
N ALA A 332 -8.25 1.36 27.99
CA ALA A 332 -7.08 1.89 27.31
C ALA A 332 -6.10 2.42 28.36
N ASP A 333 -4.96 1.77 28.51
CA ASP A 333 -3.90 2.24 29.39
C ASP A 333 -3.20 3.44 28.75
N ALA A 334 -3.33 4.61 29.34
CA ALA A 334 -2.72 5.84 28.84
C ALA A 334 -1.18 5.79 28.77
N SER A 335 -0.57 4.75 29.37
CA SER A 335 0.89 4.51 29.36
C SER A 335 1.37 3.70 28.17
N ALA A 336 0.49 2.93 27.50
CA ALA A 336 0.86 2.07 26.37
C ALA A 336 1.07 2.84 25.03
N ASP A 337 0.68 4.10 24.95
CA ASP A 337 0.85 4.95 23.76
C ASP A 337 2.28 5.50 23.58
N ARG A 338 3.23 5.14 24.45
CA ARG A 338 4.61 5.67 24.43
C ARG A 338 5.71 4.62 24.16
N ALA A 339 5.37 3.39 23.79
CA ALA A 339 6.36 2.38 23.46
C ALA A 339 6.55 2.16 21.95
#